data_a8ba1240941e50f115d27cd84e09a015
#
_entry.id   a8ba1240941e50f115d27cd84e09a015
#
_cell.length_a   1.000
_cell.length_b   1.000
_cell.length_c   1.000
_cell.angle_alpha   90.00
_cell.angle_beta   90.00
_cell.angle_gamma   90.00
#
_symmetry.space_group_name_H-M   'P 1'
#
loop_
_entity.id
_entity.type
_entity.pdbx_description
1 polymer ?
#
loop_
_entity_poly.entity_id
_entity_poly.type
_entity_poly.pdbx_seq_one_letter_code
_entity_poly.pdbx_strand_id
1 'polypeptide(L)'
;DIQLGNEVRLFAELLSRIAKGLPAAYGRAEVKKAIDFGACERLLIVDTLLRDEEIIHLMDRAEQMNAGIVVFSSAFEPGRQLEGLGGIAALLRYQIG
;
A
#
# COMPACT_ATOMS: atom_id res chain seq x y z
N ASP A 1 17.78 5.57 -10.02
CA ASP A 1 16.49 6.28 -9.99
C ASP A 1 15.94 6.32 -8.57
N ILE A 2 15.74 7.54 -8.05
CA ILE A 2 15.28 7.75 -6.67
C ILE A 2 13.90 7.10 -6.44
N GLN A 3 13.00 7.22 -7.43
CA GLN A 3 11.65 6.65 -7.31
C GLN A 3 11.71 5.12 -7.23
N LEU A 4 12.49 4.49 -8.10
CA LEU A 4 12.62 3.03 -8.08
C LEU A 4 13.26 2.54 -6.80
N GLY A 5 14.30 3.24 -6.31
CA GLY A 5 14.93 2.89 -5.03
C GLY A 5 13.97 2.96 -3.87
N ASN A 6 13.08 3.96 -3.86
CA ASN A 6 12.05 4.11 -2.84
C ASN A 6 11.03 2.96 -2.92
N GLU A 7 10.62 2.56 -4.12
CA GLU A 7 9.70 1.44 -4.30
C GLU A 7 10.31 0.13 -3.81
N VAL A 8 11.58 -0.12 -4.15
CA VAL A 8 12.29 -1.32 -3.70
C VAL A 8 12.33 -1.38 -2.17
N ARG A 9 12.69 -0.27 -1.54
CA ARG A 9 12.80 -0.20 -0.08
C ARG A 9 11.45 -0.40 0.61
N LEU A 10 10.42 0.25 0.11
CA LEU A 10 9.08 0.15 0.71
C LEU A 10 8.48 -1.24 0.53
N PHE A 11 8.69 -1.84 -0.63
CA PHE A 11 8.17 -3.19 -0.86
C PHE A 11 8.90 -4.21 -0.01
N ALA A 12 10.21 -4.06 0.18
CA ALA A 12 10.98 -4.93 1.08
C ALA A 12 10.48 -4.80 2.53
N GLU A 13 10.16 -3.59 2.96
CA GLU A 13 9.60 -3.38 4.29
C GLU A 13 8.23 -4.04 4.43
N LEU A 14 7.38 -3.92 3.42
CA LEU A 14 6.07 -4.57 3.41
C LEU A 14 6.21 -6.09 3.58
N LEU A 15 7.06 -6.71 2.77
CA LEU A 15 7.26 -8.15 2.85
C LEU A 15 7.83 -8.58 4.20
N SER A 16 8.75 -7.80 4.75
CA SER A 16 9.33 -8.08 6.06
C SER A 16 8.27 -8.04 7.15
N ARG A 17 7.39 -7.04 7.12
CA ARG A 17 6.31 -6.92 8.11
C ARG A 17 5.33 -8.08 7.99
N ILE A 18 4.96 -8.46 6.78
CA ILE A 18 4.05 -9.59 6.55
C ILE A 18 4.68 -10.86 7.12
N ALA A 19 5.95 -11.11 6.81
CA ALA A 19 6.64 -12.32 7.25
C ALA A 19 6.77 -12.40 8.78
N LYS A 20 6.89 -11.26 9.45
CA LYS A 20 7.10 -11.18 10.90
C LYS A 20 5.81 -10.96 11.69
N GLY A 21 4.68 -10.85 11.02
CA GLY A 21 3.42 -10.55 11.70
C GLY A 21 3.34 -9.14 12.26
N LEU A 22 4.11 -8.20 11.70
CA LEU A 22 4.11 -6.80 12.09
C LEU A 22 3.02 -6.03 11.33
N PRO A 23 2.68 -4.78 11.76
CA PRO A 23 1.54 -4.05 11.18
C PRO A 23 1.67 -3.81 9.68
N ALA A 24 0.88 -4.52 8.91
CA ALA A 24 0.82 -4.41 7.45
C ALA A 24 -0.50 -4.98 6.94
N ALA A 25 -0.89 -4.57 5.73
CA ALA A 25 -2.08 -5.11 5.08
C ALA A 25 -1.84 -5.14 3.57
N TYR A 26 -2.44 -6.07 2.87
CA TYR A 26 -2.42 -6.09 1.41
C TYR A 26 -3.75 -6.63 0.88
N GLY A 27 -4.08 -6.20 -0.34
CA GLY A 27 -5.36 -6.50 -0.95
C GLY A 27 -6.42 -5.47 -0.54
N ARG A 28 -7.46 -5.34 -1.37
CA ARG A 28 -8.46 -4.28 -1.19
C ARG A 28 -9.21 -4.38 0.14
N ALA A 29 -9.64 -5.57 0.50
CA ALA A 29 -10.45 -5.77 1.71
C ALA A 29 -9.67 -5.41 2.97
N GLU A 30 -8.44 -5.91 3.08
CA GLU A 30 -7.62 -5.67 4.26
C GLU A 30 -7.16 -4.22 4.35
N VAL A 31 -6.81 -3.61 3.21
CA VAL A 31 -6.43 -2.20 3.20
C VAL A 31 -7.62 -1.31 3.54
N LYS A 32 -8.79 -1.61 3.00
CA LYS A 32 -10.01 -0.87 3.34
C LYS A 32 -10.28 -0.93 4.85
N LYS A 33 -10.15 -2.11 5.44
CA LYS A 33 -10.31 -2.31 6.87
C LYS A 33 -9.32 -1.46 7.66
N ALA A 34 -8.05 -1.45 7.24
CA ALA A 34 -7.03 -0.64 7.89
C ALA A 34 -7.35 0.85 7.83
N ILE A 35 -7.84 1.31 6.68
CA ILE A 35 -8.25 2.71 6.49
C ILE A 35 -9.45 3.02 7.38
N ASP A 36 -10.43 2.11 7.45
CA ASP A 36 -11.61 2.28 8.31
C ASP A 36 -11.21 2.45 9.77
N PHE A 37 -10.16 1.76 10.21
CA PHE A 37 -9.67 1.87 11.59
C PHE A 37 -8.70 3.05 11.81
N GLY A 38 -8.39 3.81 10.76
CA GLY A 38 -7.44 4.90 10.87
C GLY A 38 -6.00 4.44 11.08
N ALA A 39 -5.70 3.19 10.74
CA ALA A 39 -4.40 2.58 11.02
C ALA A 39 -3.38 2.77 9.91
N CYS A 40 -3.77 3.30 8.77
CA CYS A 40 -2.89 3.42 7.60
C CYS A 40 -1.86 4.52 7.81
N GLU A 41 -0.60 4.17 7.75
CA GLU A 41 0.51 5.12 7.79
C GLU A 41 0.97 5.47 6.38
N ARG A 42 1.06 4.45 5.51
CA ARG A 42 1.55 4.61 4.15
C ARG A 42 0.77 3.68 3.23
N LEU A 43 0.21 4.23 2.16
CA LEU A 43 -0.57 3.47 1.20
C LEU A 43 0.25 3.27 -0.07
N LEU A 44 0.40 2.02 -0.50
CA LEU A 44 1.17 1.64 -1.68
C LEU A 44 0.19 1.16 -2.76
N ILE A 45 0.24 1.78 -3.94
CA ILE A 45 -0.70 1.48 -5.02
C ILE A 45 0.05 1.36 -6.34
N VAL A 46 -0.22 0.30 -7.10
CA VAL A 46 0.34 0.20 -8.44
C VAL A 46 -0.41 1.13 -9.41
N ASP A 47 0.30 1.72 -10.35
CA ASP A 47 -0.22 2.73 -11.25
C ASP A 47 -1.40 2.26 -12.12
N THR A 48 -1.52 0.96 -12.35
CA THR A 48 -2.61 0.41 -13.15
C THR A 48 -3.98 0.54 -12.45
N LEU A 49 -4.01 0.85 -11.15
CA LEU A 49 -5.26 1.00 -10.40
C LEU A 49 -5.71 2.44 -10.23
N LEU A 50 -4.98 3.42 -10.78
CA LEU A 50 -5.27 4.83 -10.54
C LEU A 50 -6.60 5.32 -11.14
N ARG A 51 -7.24 4.54 -12.02
CA ARG A 51 -8.54 4.87 -12.58
C ARG A 51 -9.69 4.08 -11.95
N ASP A 52 -9.38 3.20 -11.02
CA ASP A 52 -10.37 2.39 -10.32
C ASP A 52 -11.05 3.27 -9.26
N GLU A 53 -12.37 3.39 -9.33
CA GLU A 53 -13.12 4.30 -8.45
C GLU A 53 -12.98 3.93 -6.97
N GLU A 54 -12.98 2.65 -6.65
CA GLU A 54 -12.80 2.19 -5.27
C GLU A 54 -11.42 2.60 -4.75
N ILE A 55 -10.39 2.43 -5.59
CA ILE A 55 -9.02 2.80 -5.23
C ILE A 55 -8.91 4.31 -5.03
N ILE A 56 -9.52 5.10 -5.92
CA ILE A 56 -9.52 6.56 -5.80
C ILE A 56 -10.15 6.96 -4.46
N HIS A 57 -11.25 6.33 -4.10
CA HIS A 57 -11.93 6.61 -2.83
C HIS A 57 -11.06 6.25 -1.63
N LEU A 58 -10.37 5.10 -1.69
CA LEU A 58 -9.46 4.69 -0.62
C LEU A 58 -8.28 5.64 -0.50
N MET A 59 -7.72 6.11 -1.63
CA MET A 59 -6.65 7.10 -1.62
C MET A 59 -7.09 8.39 -0.94
N ASP A 60 -8.29 8.86 -1.26
CA ASP A 60 -8.85 10.07 -0.69
C ASP A 60 -8.99 9.95 0.82
N ARG A 61 -9.53 8.83 1.29
CA ARG A 61 -9.68 8.58 2.71
C ARG A 61 -8.32 8.48 3.42
N ALA A 62 -7.34 7.85 2.77
CA ALA A 62 -6.00 7.75 3.33
C ALA A 62 -5.37 9.14 3.49
N GLU A 63 -5.54 10.02 2.50
CA GLU A 63 -5.05 11.38 2.60
C GLU A 63 -5.69 12.13 3.76
N GLN A 64 -6.98 11.91 4.00
CA GLN A 64 -7.71 12.57 5.08
C GLN A 64 -7.16 12.18 6.47
N MET A 65 -6.55 11.02 6.59
CA MET A 65 -5.92 10.60 7.85
C MET A 65 -4.40 10.85 7.87
N ASN A 66 -3.91 11.66 6.95
CA ASN A 66 -2.50 12.01 6.82
C ASN A 66 -1.58 10.82 6.51
N ALA A 67 -2.10 9.81 5.83
CA ALA A 67 -1.28 8.72 5.34
C ALA A 67 -0.46 9.19 4.14
N GLY A 68 0.78 8.73 4.03
CA GLY A 68 1.56 8.94 2.81
C GLY A 68 1.05 8.02 1.71
N ILE A 69 1.04 8.49 0.46
CA ILE A 69 0.64 7.66 -0.67
C ILE A 69 1.82 7.54 -1.62
N VAL A 70 2.16 6.30 -1.98
CA VAL A 70 3.25 6.03 -2.92
C VAL A 70 2.69 5.22 -4.08
N VAL A 71 2.84 5.75 -5.29
CA VAL A 71 2.40 5.07 -6.50
C VAL A 71 3.57 4.29 -7.08
N PHE A 72 3.38 2.99 -7.24
CA PHE A 72 4.40 2.09 -7.79
C PHE A 72 4.21 1.97 -9.30
N SER A 73 5.33 1.96 -10.03
CA SER A 73 5.31 1.78 -11.48
C SER A 73 5.18 0.30 -11.83
N SER A 74 4.18 -0.04 -12.65
CA SER A 74 4.02 -1.40 -13.17
C SER A 74 5.12 -1.79 -14.19
N ALA A 75 5.93 -0.81 -14.61
CA ALA A 75 7.06 -1.08 -15.51
C ALA A 75 8.25 -1.72 -14.77
N PHE A 76 8.28 -1.64 -13.45
CA PHE A 76 9.39 -2.16 -12.65
C PHE A 76 8.94 -3.30 -11.74
N GLU A 77 9.93 -4.06 -11.27
CA GLU A 77 9.67 -5.29 -10.50
C GLU A 77 8.86 -5.06 -9.22
N PRO A 78 9.13 -4.03 -8.39
CA PRO A 78 8.32 -3.84 -7.18
C PRO A 78 6.85 -3.64 -7.50
N GLY A 79 6.52 -2.87 -8.53
CA GLY A 79 5.13 -2.66 -8.95
C GLY A 79 4.47 -3.92 -9.45
N ARG A 80 5.22 -4.73 -10.22
CA ARG A 80 4.70 -6.02 -10.70
C ARG A 80 4.43 -6.98 -9.54
N GLN A 81 5.30 -6.99 -8.55
CA GLN A 81 5.11 -7.81 -7.36
C GLN A 81 3.92 -7.31 -6.53
N LEU A 82 3.77 -5.99 -6.43
CA LEU A 82 2.61 -5.42 -5.74
C LEU A 82 1.31 -5.82 -6.44
N GLU A 83 1.29 -5.85 -7.78
CA GLU A 83 0.13 -6.35 -8.52
C GLU A 83 -0.22 -7.77 -8.12
N GLY A 84 0.78 -8.61 -7.86
CA GLY A 84 0.57 -9.98 -7.40
C GLY A 84 -0.10 -10.08 -6.04
N LEU A 85 -0.03 -9.01 -5.24
CA LEU A 85 -0.69 -8.93 -3.94
C LEU A 85 -2.06 -8.24 -4.01
N GLY A 86 -2.55 -7.94 -5.21
CA GLY A 86 -3.82 -7.25 -5.40
C GLY A 86 -3.69 -5.80 -5.82
N GLY A 87 -2.47 -5.31 -6.02
CA GLY A 87 -2.21 -3.97 -6.51
C GLY A 87 -2.24 -2.87 -5.46
N ILE A 88 -2.62 -3.18 -4.23
CA ILE A 88 -2.72 -2.22 -3.15
C ILE A 88 -2.26 -2.85 -1.84
N ALA A 89 -1.51 -2.10 -1.05
CA ALA A 89 -1.03 -2.53 0.26
C ALA A 89 -0.87 -1.33 1.17
N ALA A 90 -0.68 -1.57 2.46
CA ALA A 90 -0.49 -0.50 3.43
C ALA A 90 0.51 -0.92 4.50
N LEU A 91 1.35 0.04 4.88
CA LEU A 91 2.15 -0.05 6.09
C LEU A 91 1.34 0.64 7.17
N LEU A 92 1.15 -0.03 8.29
CA LEU A 92 0.21 0.42 9.31
C LEU A 92 0.92 1.00 10.53
N ARG A 93 0.23 1.88 11.26
CA ARG A 93 0.73 2.48 12.49
C ARG A 93 0.65 1.50 13.65
N TYR A 94 -0.34 0.59 13.61
CA TYR A 94 -0.55 -0.42 14.63
C TYR A 94 -1.27 -1.60 14.00
N GLN A 95 -1.18 -2.74 14.68
CA GLN A 95 -1.80 -3.98 14.21
C GLN A 95 -3.31 -3.89 14.38
N ILE A 96 -4.03 -4.32 13.33
CA ILE A 96 -5.49 -4.48 13.39
C ILE A 96 -5.79 -5.96 13.30
N GLY A 97 -6.71 -6.37 14.09
CA GLY A 97 -6.98 -7.78 14.19
C GLY A 97 -8.14 -8.29 13.47
#